data_d003266fcb719415ff2fcf81805adbd0
#
_entry.id   d003266fcb719415ff2fcf81805adbd0
#
_cell.length_a   1.000
_cell.length_b   1.000
_cell.length_c   1.000
_cell.angle_alpha   90.00
_cell.angle_beta   90.00
_cell.angle_gamma   90.00
#
_symmetry.space_group_name_H-M   'P 1'
#
loop_
_entity.id
_entity.type
_entity.pdbx_description
1 polymer ?
#
loop_
_entity_poly.entity_id
_entity_poly.type
_entity_poly.pdbx_seq_one_letter_code
_entity_poly.pdbx_strand_id
1 'polypeptide(L)'
;IYWYTSVQAQTYEDKPAPTCRVINIRKDWLEKLGLEAPETAEEFISVMKAFQENDMNGNGAADEIVTVDTSGDFFMTGIAQWFGVGNYLTSVDVKNNKIVSPWYQDGIKDYLKYMNRLVEEGLMDPDLIGATYEQTSQRMAENKVGATFDYCMQMWLEPSVNAENVEFLPIANLETGYEPY
;
A
#
# COMPACT_ATOMS: atom_id res chain seq x y z
N ILE A 1 25.27 -6.60 15.53
CA ILE A 1 23.86 -7.02 15.75
C ILE A 1 23.27 -7.17 14.37
N TYR A 2 23.11 -8.39 13.88
CA TYR A 2 22.49 -8.67 12.59
C TYR A 2 20.98 -8.70 12.83
N TRP A 3 20.26 -7.74 12.26
CA TRP A 3 18.83 -7.86 12.08
C TRP A 3 18.61 -8.87 10.96
N TYR A 4 18.18 -10.05 11.32
CA TYR A 4 17.59 -10.96 10.36
C TYR A 4 16.28 -10.31 9.88
N THR A 5 16.31 -9.67 8.73
CA THR A 5 15.10 -9.62 7.93
C THR A 5 14.79 -11.09 7.65
N SER A 6 13.73 -11.60 8.23
CA SER A 6 13.25 -12.93 7.88
C SER A 6 12.80 -12.88 6.43
N VAL A 7 13.72 -13.17 5.53
CA VAL A 7 13.41 -13.44 4.15
C VAL A 7 12.68 -14.78 4.14
N GLN A 8 11.39 -14.75 4.38
CA GLN A 8 10.56 -15.91 4.06
C GLN A 8 10.49 -15.94 2.54
N ALA A 9 11.35 -16.70 1.93
CA ALA A 9 11.26 -17.02 0.52
C ALA A 9 9.98 -17.85 0.33
N GLN A 10 8.88 -17.17 0.07
CA GLN A 10 7.68 -17.82 -0.41
C GLN A 10 7.82 -17.93 -1.93
N THR A 11 7.73 -19.12 -2.43
CA THR A 11 7.64 -19.36 -3.87
C THR A 11 6.16 -19.36 -4.25
N TYR A 12 5.78 -18.45 -5.11
CA TYR A 12 4.51 -18.49 -5.79
C TYR A 12 4.76 -18.90 -7.23
N GLU A 13 4.14 -19.99 -7.68
CA GLU A 13 4.34 -20.57 -9.03
C GLU A 13 5.83 -20.73 -9.42
N ASP A 14 6.65 -21.29 -8.52
CA ASP A 14 8.10 -21.49 -8.71
C ASP A 14 8.91 -20.21 -8.94
N LYS A 15 8.35 -19.03 -8.67
CA LYS A 15 9.07 -17.75 -8.70
C LYS A 15 9.31 -17.24 -7.29
N PRO A 16 10.48 -16.64 -7.01
CA PRO A 16 10.69 -15.99 -5.73
C PRO A 16 9.70 -14.82 -5.59
N ALA A 17 8.81 -14.90 -4.62
CA ALA A 17 7.95 -13.77 -4.28
C ALA A 17 8.79 -12.68 -3.57
N PRO A 18 8.56 -11.40 -3.86
CA PRO A 18 9.21 -10.34 -3.11
C PRO A 18 8.86 -10.46 -1.62
N THR A 19 9.88 -10.54 -0.79
CA THR A 19 9.74 -10.75 0.66
C THR A 19 9.66 -9.46 1.45
N CYS A 20 9.56 -8.32 0.78
CA CYS A 20 9.41 -7.03 1.42
C CYS A 20 7.95 -6.57 1.41
N ARG A 21 7.56 -5.86 2.46
CA ARG A 21 6.28 -5.16 2.48
C ARG A 21 6.33 -3.99 1.52
N VAL A 22 5.39 -3.95 0.62
CA VAL A 22 5.20 -2.88 -0.36
C VAL A 22 3.73 -2.56 -0.49
N ILE A 23 3.41 -1.42 -1.07
CA ILE A 23 2.05 -1.13 -1.47
C ILE A 23 1.72 -2.02 -2.66
N ASN A 24 0.61 -2.74 -2.55
CA ASN A 24 0.07 -3.57 -3.61
C ASN A 24 -1.23 -2.95 -4.10
N ILE A 25 -1.35 -2.77 -5.41
CA ILE A 25 -2.54 -2.21 -6.07
C ILE A 25 -3.22 -3.28 -6.91
N ARG A 26 -4.53 -3.22 -7.02
CA ARG A 26 -5.34 -4.14 -7.85
C ARG A 26 -5.05 -3.92 -9.33
N LYS A 27 -4.31 -4.85 -9.92
CA LYS A 27 -3.98 -4.84 -11.35
C LYS A 27 -5.22 -5.09 -12.20
N ASP A 28 -6.06 -6.02 -11.82
CA ASP A 28 -7.32 -6.33 -12.50
C ASP A 28 -8.29 -5.12 -12.53
N TRP A 29 -8.26 -4.26 -11.51
CA TRP A 29 -9.03 -3.03 -11.50
C TRP A 29 -8.43 -1.96 -12.41
N LEU A 30 -7.10 -1.84 -12.47
CA LEU A 30 -6.44 -0.99 -13.46
C LEU A 30 -6.84 -1.39 -14.88
N GLU A 31 -6.74 -2.68 -15.20
CA GLU A 31 -7.09 -3.22 -16.52
C GLU A 31 -8.58 -2.99 -16.85
N LYS A 32 -9.48 -3.19 -15.88
CA LYS A 32 -10.93 -2.95 -16.04
C LYS A 32 -11.23 -1.49 -16.41
N LEU A 33 -10.48 -0.55 -15.86
CA LEU A 33 -10.63 0.88 -16.15
C LEU A 33 -9.75 1.38 -17.31
N GLY A 34 -8.87 0.53 -17.85
CA GLY A 34 -7.91 0.92 -18.89
C GLY A 34 -6.86 1.91 -18.39
N LEU A 35 -6.48 1.80 -17.11
CA LEU A 35 -5.48 2.63 -16.46
C LEU A 35 -4.13 1.92 -16.42
N GLU A 36 -3.05 2.70 -16.52
CA GLU A 36 -1.70 2.23 -16.27
C GLU A 36 -1.38 2.28 -14.75
N ALA A 37 -0.36 1.52 -14.35
CA ALA A 37 0.15 1.60 -12.98
C ALA A 37 0.71 3.00 -12.70
N PRO A 38 0.46 3.56 -11.52
CA PRO A 38 0.96 4.89 -11.19
C PRO A 38 2.49 4.88 -11.07
N GLU A 39 3.14 5.89 -11.62
CA GLU A 39 4.58 6.16 -11.52
C GLU A 39 4.88 7.30 -10.54
N THR A 40 3.89 8.15 -10.28
CA THR A 40 4.00 9.29 -9.37
C THR A 40 2.97 9.22 -8.25
N ALA A 41 3.24 9.90 -7.13
CA ALA A 41 2.31 10.00 -6.01
C ALA A 41 0.97 10.67 -6.42
N GLU A 42 1.00 11.59 -7.38
CA GLU A 42 -0.22 12.24 -7.90
C GLU A 42 -1.04 11.28 -8.76
N GLU A 43 -0.40 10.47 -9.58
CA GLU A 43 -1.09 9.42 -10.34
C GLU A 43 -1.70 8.37 -9.44
N PHE A 44 -1.04 8.02 -8.33
CA PHE A 44 -1.61 7.12 -7.33
C PHE A 44 -2.95 7.66 -6.79
N ILE A 45 -3.01 8.94 -6.42
CA ILE A 45 -4.27 9.58 -6.00
C ILE A 45 -5.33 9.49 -7.12
N SER A 46 -4.94 9.75 -8.35
CA SER A 46 -5.86 9.72 -9.49
C SER A 46 -6.44 8.31 -9.71
N VAL A 47 -5.61 7.29 -9.60
CA VAL A 47 -6.02 5.89 -9.69
C VAL A 47 -6.94 5.51 -8.53
N MET A 48 -6.60 5.90 -7.30
CA MET A 48 -7.44 5.62 -6.13
C MET A 48 -8.83 6.27 -6.24
N LYS A 49 -8.92 7.50 -6.77
CA LYS A 49 -10.20 8.15 -7.08
C LYS A 49 -11.01 7.37 -8.11
N ALA A 50 -10.35 6.95 -9.18
CA ALA A 50 -11.01 6.16 -10.21
C ALA A 50 -11.56 4.83 -9.64
N PHE A 51 -10.87 4.20 -8.72
CA PHE A 51 -11.39 3.02 -8.02
C PHE A 51 -12.60 3.36 -7.14
N GLN A 52 -12.54 4.45 -6.39
CA GLN A 52 -13.62 4.88 -5.50
C GLN A 52 -14.91 5.28 -6.24
N GLU A 53 -14.78 5.86 -7.43
CA GLU A 53 -15.90 6.37 -8.22
C GLU A 53 -16.62 5.29 -9.06
N ASN A 54 -16.08 4.07 -9.11
CA ASN A 54 -16.60 2.99 -9.92
C ASN A 54 -16.88 1.74 -9.10
N ASP A 55 -17.93 1.02 -9.46
CA ASP A 55 -18.23 -0.32 -8.95
C ASP A 55 -17.19 -1.32 -9.48
N MET A 56 -16.14 -1.51 -8.74
CA MET A 56 -15.03 -2.36 -9.15
C MET A 56 -15.30 -3.84 -8.89
N ASN A 57 -16.02 -4.16 -7.83
CA ASN A 57 -16.34 -5.51 -7.43
C ASN A 57 -17.62 -6.07 -8.08
N GLY A 58 -18.43 -5.22 -8.75
CA GLY A 58 -19.61 -5.62 -9.50
C GLY A 58 -20.84 -5.87 -8.62
N ASN A 59 -20.89 -5.29 -7.42
CA ASN A 59 -22.00 -5.46 -6.49
C ASN A 59 -23.19 -4.50 -6.74
N GLY A 60 -23.04 -3.56 -7.67
CA GLY A 60 -24.03 -2.55 -8.04
C GLY A 60 -23.91 -1.24 -7.28
N ALA A 61 -22.85 -1.05 -6.50
CA ALA A 61 -22.58 0.18 -5.77
C ALA A 61 -21.09 0.56 -5.91
N ALA A 62 -20.79 1.85 -5.90
CA ALA A 62 -19.41 2.34 -5.76
C ALA A 62 -19.14 2.49 -4.25
N ASP A 63 -18.81 1.38 -3.60
CA ASP A 63 -18.60 1.29 -2.16
C ASP A 63 -17.21 0.71 -1.80
N GLU A 64 -16.27 0.85 -2.72
CA GLU A 64 -14.91 0.39 -2.58
C GLU A 64 -14.15 1.16 -1.50
N ILE A 65 -13.38 0.41 -0.72
CA ILE A 65 -12.42 0.94 0.24
C ILE A 65 -11.06 0.92 -0.45
N VAL A 66 -10.66 2.07 -0.98
CA VAL A 66 -9.54 2.11 -1.91
C VAL A 66 -8.20 1.80 -1.28
N THR A 67 -8.04 2.04 0.03
CA THR A 67 -6.81 1.71 0.74
C THR A 67 -7.10 1.11 2.11
N VAL A 68 -6.51 -0.01 2.40
CA VAL A 68 -6.56 -0.64 3.74
C VAL A 68 -5.17 -1.06 4.20
N ASP A 69 -5.02 -1.20 5.51
CA ASP A 69 -3.80 -1.73 6.13
C ASP A 69 -4.16 -2.88 7.06
N THR A 70 -3.36 -3.93 7.04
CA THR A 70 -3.55 -5.10 7.90
C THR A 70 -3.07 -4.89 9.34
N SER A 71 -2.38 -3.81 9.62
CA SER A 71 -1.75 -3.56 10.93
C SER A 71 -1.80 -2.11 11.40
N GLY A 72 -2.59 -1.26 10.75
CA GLY A 72 -2.88 0.11 11.19
C GLY A 72 -1.77 1.15 10.99
N ASP A 73 -0.52 0.74 10.72
CA ASP A 73 0.61 1.65 10.56
C ASP A 73 1.51 1.32 9.35
N PHE A 74 1.30 0.20 8.71
CA PHE A 74 2.17 -0.24 7.61
C PHE A 74 1.93 0.51 6.31
N PHE A 75 0.68 0.80 5.99
CA PHE A 75 0.36 1.58 4.79
C PHE A 75 0.98 2.98 4.88
N MET A 76 0.85 3.62 6.04
CA MET A 76 1.48 4.91 6.31
C MET A 76 3.00 4.84 6.16
N THR A 77 3.62 3.77 6.64
CA THR A 77 5.07 3.57 6.53
C THR A 77 5.51 3.36 5.08
N GLY A 78 4.72 2.64 4.27
CA GLY A 78 4.99 2.43 2.85
C GLY A 78 4.99 3.73 2.05
N ILE A 79 4.00 4.58 2.28
CA ILE A 79 3.94 5.90 1.64
C ILE A 79 5.09 6.80 2.11
N ALA A 80 5.48 6.74 3.39
CA ALA A 80 6.57 7.54 3.92
C ALA A 80 7.88 7.32 3.14
N GLN A 81 8.14 6.09 2.73
CA GLN A 81 9.35 5.75 1.95
C GLN A 81 9.43 6.50 0.62
N TRP A 82 8.30 6.77 -0.04
CA TRP A 82 8.27 7.55 -1.29
C TRP A 82 8.76 8.97 -1.10
N PHE A 83 8.62 9.51 0.10
CA PHE A 83 9.06 10.86 0.48
C PHE A 83 10.45 10.87 1.12
N GLY A 84 11.22 9.79 1.00
CA GLY A 84 12.52 9.68 1.64
C GLY A 84 12.45 9.66 3.17
N VAL A 85 11.29 9.30 3.71
CA VAL A 85 11.08 9.17 5.16
C VAL A 85 11.15 7.70 5.53
N GLY A 86 12.10 7.36 6.36
CA GLY A 86 12.27 5.98 6.82
C GLY A 86 11.24 5.55 7.86
N ASN A 87 11.42 4.33 8.35
CA ASN A 87 10.54 3.74 9.35
C ASN A 87 10.36 4.68 10.57
N TYR A 88 9.13 4.75 11.08
CA TYR A 88 8.73 5.61 12.19
C TYR A 88 9.50 5.38 13.51
N LEU A 89 10.17 4.25 13.67
CA LEU A 89 10.95 3.97 14.88
C LEU A 89 12.38 4.45 14.75
N THR A 90 13.08 4.04 13.71
CA THR A 90 14.49 4.40 13.49
C THR A 90 14.85 4.28 12.03
N SER A 91 15.59 5.24 11.53
CA SER A 91 16.12 5.22 10.18
C SER A 91 17.64 5.28 10.21
N VAL A 92 18.27 4.55 9.32
CA VAL A 92 19.74 4.56 9.17
C VAL A 92 20.09 5.28 7.88
N ASP A 93 20.65 6.46 7.99
CA ASP A 93 21.29 7.14 6.87
C ASP A 93 22.63 6.47 6.56
N VAL A 94 22.58 5.55 5.62
CA VAL A 94 23.78 4.76 5.24
C VAL A 94 24.87 5.63 4.63
N LYS A 95 24.50 6.67 3.86
CA LYS A 95 25.46 7.58 3.22
C LYS A 95 26.30 8.33 4.26
N ASN A 96 25.67 8.77 5.35
CA ASN A 96 26.33 9.55 6.39
C ASN A 96 26.64 8.76 7.66
N ASN A 97 26.35 7.46 7.67
CA ASN A 97 26.56 6.56 8.79
C ASN A 97 25.94 7.09 10.12
N LYS A 98 24.67 7.50 10.03
CA LYS A 98 23.93 8.10 11.14
C LYS A 98 22.61 7.39 11.35
N ILE A 99 22.16 7.40 12.59
CA ILE A 99 20.76 7.09 12.94
C ILE A 99 20.01 8.42 12.92
N VAL A 100 18.92 8.49 12.17
CA VAL A 100 18.11 9.70 11.99
C VAL A 100 16.68 9.37 12.40
N SER A 101 16.06 10.26 13.17
CA SER A 101 14.64 10.14 13.43
C SER A 101 13.85 10.57 12.19
N PRO A 102 12.79 9.84 11.79
CA PRO A 102 11.93 10.20 10.66
C PRO A 102 11.43 11.66 10.72
N TRP A 103 11.17 12.17 11.92
CA TRP A 103 10.66 13.52 12.17
C TRP A 103 11.61 14.65 11.77
N TYR A 104 12.88 14.34 11.50
CA TYR A 104 13.90 15.30 11.08
C TYR A 104 14.33 15.11 9.63
N GLN A 105 13.66 14.21 8.88
CA GLN A 105 13.95 14.00 7.47
C GLN A 105 13.22 15.04 6.61
N ASP A 106 13.85 15.46 5.52
CA ASP A 106 13.37 16.58 4.70
C ASP A 106 11.96 16.36 4.15
N GLY A 107 11.64 15.14 3.74
CA GLY A 107 10.34 14.79 3.15
C GLY A 107 9.17 14.68 4.14
N ILE A 108 9.41 14.75 5.46
CA ILE A 108 8.36 14.49 6.46
C ILE A 108 7.15 15.43 6.32
N LYS A 109 7.37 16.69 5.99
CA LYS A 109 6.27 17.67 5.86
C LYS A 109 5.39 17.38 4.66
N ASP A 110 5.99 17.00 3.55
CA ASP A 110 5.25 16.73 2.32
C ASP A 110 4.57 15.37 2.39
N TYR A 111 5.19 14.39 3.03
CA TYR A 111 4.53 13.15 3.42
C TYR A 111 3.28 13.40 4.26
N LEU A 112 3.36 14.21 5.32
CA LEU A 112 2.20 14.51 6.18
C LEU A 112 1.09 15.25 5.43
N LYS A 113 1.43 16.17 4.54
CA LYS A 113 0.44 16.82 3.67
C LYS A 113 -0.23 15.82 2.72
N TYR A 114 0.55 14.92 2.15
CA TYR A 114 0.04 13.87 1.27
C TYR A 114 -0.92 12.93 2.01
N MET A 115 -0.54 12.48 3.21
CA MET A 115 -1.42 11.68 4.07
C MET A 115 -2.71 12.41 4.43
N ASN A 116 -2.61 13.68 4.82
CA ASN A 116 -3.80 14.50 5.11
C ASN A 116 -4.72 14.61 3.89
N ARG A 117 -4.15 14.78 2.70
CA ARG A 117 -4.91 14.83 1.46
C ARG A 117 -5.63 13.51 1.17
N LEU A 118 -5.00 12.36 1.38
CA LEU A 118 -5.64 11.05 1.22
C LEU A 118 -6.86 10.90 2.16
N VAL A 119 -6.74 11.41 3.38
CA VAL A 119 -7.86 11.42 4.35
C VAL A 119 -8.96 12.38 3.93
N GLU A 120 -8.62 13.62 3.56
CA GLU A 120 -9.60 14.65 3.15
C GLU A 120 -10.38 14.25 1.89
N GLU A 121 -9.73 13.56 0.97
CA GLU A 121 -10.35 13.07 -0.26
C GLU A 121 -11.07 11.72 -0.08
N GLY A 122 -11.08 11.16 1.14
CA GLY A 122 -11.76 9.90 1.46
C GLY A 122 -11.10 8.67 0.83
N LEU A 123 -9.82 8.77 0.49
CA LEU A 123 -9.05 7.69 -0.16
C LEU A 123 -8.40 6.73 0.84
N MET A 124 -8.57 6.97 2.12
CA MET A 124 -8.13 6.07 3.17
C MET A 124 -9.33 5.49 3.90
N ASP A 125 -9.20 4.24 4.30
CA ASP A 125 -10.15 3.61 5.21
C ASP A 125 -10.32 4.48 6.46
N PRO A 126 -11.52 4.96 6.77
CA PRO A 126 -11.76 5.78 7.96
C PRO A 126 -11.40 5.07 9.27
N ASP A 127 -11.41 3.74 9.26
CA ASP A 127 -11.06 2.92 10.42
C ASP A 127 -9.59 2.48 10.42
N LEU A 128 -8.76 2.97 9.48
CA LEU A 128 -7.37 2.53 9.30
C LEU A 128 -6.57 2.45 10.61
N ILE A 129 -6.74 3.45 11.49
CA ILE A 129 -5.99 3.54 12.77
C ILE A 129 -6.56 2.60 13.84
N GLY A 130 -7.65 1.95 13.61
CA GLY A 130 -8.31 1.09 14.61
C GLY A 130 -8.79 -0.24 14.08
N ALA A 131 -8.62 -0.48 12.79
CA ALA A 131 -9.06 -1.71 12.17
C ALA A 131 -8.30 -2.92 12.74
N THR A 132 -9.04 -3.95 13.11
CA THR A 132 -8.45 -5.23 13.46
C THR A 132 -8.11 -6.00 12.18
N TYR A 133 -7.20 -6.95 12.33
CA TYR A 133 -6.86 -7.89 11.27
C TYR A 133 -8.10 -8.58 10.67
N GLU A 134 -9.05 -8.98 11.53
CA GLU A 134 -10.29 -9.63 11.10
C GLU A 134 -11.17 -8.70 10.26
N GLN A 135 -11.27 -7.43 10.65
CA GLN A 135 -12.04 -6.43 9.89
C GLN A 135 -11.42 -6.19 8.51
N THR A 136 -10.10 -6.03 8.46
CA THR A 136 -9.38 -5.86 7.19
C THR A 136 -9.52 -7.09 6.30
N SER A 137 -9.36 -8.29 6.87
CA SER A 137 -9.55 -9.56 6.14
C SER A 137 -10.97 -9.69 5.59
N GLN A 138 -11.97 -9.27 6.34
CA GLN A 138 -13.37 -9.26 5.88
C GLN A 138 -13.55 -8.32 4.68
N ARG A 139 -13.02 -7.09 4.73
CA ARG A 139 -13.09 -6.11 3.63
C ARG A 139 -12.43 -6.64 2.36
N MET A 140 -11.31 -7.33 2.52
CA MET A 140 -10.65 -8.00 1.40
C MET A 140 -11.48 -9.16 0.85
N ALA A 141 -12.08 -9.96 1.74
CA ALA A 141 -12.96 -11.05 1.37
C ALA A 141 -14.23 -10.56 0.63
N GLU A 142 -14.70 -9.38 0.92
CA GLU A 142 -15.80 -8.70 0.23
C GLU A 142 -15.40 -8.12 -1.14
N ASN A 143 -14.15 -8.29 -1.54
CA ASN A 143 -13.60 -7.78 -2.79
C ASN A 143 -13.74 -6.25 -2.95
N LYS A 144 -13.56 -5.50 -1.86
CA LYS A 144 -13.74 -4.04 -1.83
C LYS A 144 -12.45 -3.25 -1.81
N VAL A 145 -11.30 -3.92 -1.71
CA VAL A 145 -10.02 -3.28 -1.43
C VAL A 145 -9.23 -3.06 -2.70
N GLY A 146 -8.88 -1.78 -2.99
CA GLY A 146 -8.13 -1.39 -4.17
C GLY A 146 -6.62 -1.40 -4.00
N ALA A 147 -6.12 -1.03 -2.82
CA ALA A 147 -4.70 -1.05 -2.50
C ALA A 147 -4.47 -1.39 -1.03
N THR A 148 -3.33 -2.02 -0.74
CA THR A 148 -2.95 -2.41 0.61
C THR A 148 -1.44 -2.52 0.75
N PHE A 149 -0.94 -2.46 1.97
CA PHE A 149 0.47 -2.61 2.29
C PHE A 149 0.69 -3.91 3.03
N ASP A 150 1.28 -4.91 2.36
CA ASP A 150 1.61 -6.20 2.99
C ASP A 150 2.65 -6.98 2.19
N TYR A 151 3.05 -8.14 2.70
CA TYR A 151 4.07 -9.02 2.12
C TYR A 151 3.62 -9.74 0.86
N CYS A 152 2.42 -10.30 0.86
CA CYS A 152 1.89 -11.05 -0.27
C CYS A 152 0.35 -11.15 -0.14
N MET A 153 -0.31 -10.45 -1.01
CA MET A 153 -1.77 -10.30 -0.91
C MET A 153 -2.56 -11.53 -1.33
N GLN A 154 -2.03 -12.36 -2.19
CA GLN A 154 -2.76 -13.55 -2.64
C GLN A 154 -3.04 -14.55 -1.52
N MET A 155 -2.21 -14.59 -0.49
CA MET A 155 -2.47 -15.44 0.69
C MET A 155 -3.73 -15.06 1.45
N TRP A 156 -4.16 -13.81 1.37
CA TRP A 156 -5.29 -13.28 2.11
C TRP A 156 -6.62 -13.40 1.35
N LEU A 157 -6.54 -13.62 0.05
CA LEU A 157 -7.69 -13.76 -0.82
C LEU A 157 -8.19 -15.21 -0.93
N GLU A 158 -7.38 -16.16 -0.50
CA GLU A 158 -7.82 -17.55 -0.37
C GLU A 158 -8.71 -17.70 0.87
N PRO A 159 -9.89 -17.66 0.88
CA PRO A 159 -10.89 -18.61 0.50
C PRO A 159 -12.20 -18.00 -0.01
N SER A 160 -12.28 -16.75 -0.26
CA SER A 160 -13.57 -16.11 -0.19
C SER A 160 -14.18 -15.64 -1.49
N VAL A 161 -13.44 -15.23 -2.50
CA VAL A 161 -14.06 -14.71 -3.72
C VAL A 161 -13.09 -14.85 -4.89
N ASN A 162 -13.42 -15.69 -5.88
CA ASN A 162 -12.81 -15.69 -7.21
C ASN A 162 -11.34 -15.24 -7.26
N ALA A 163 -10.52 -15.82 -6.38
CA ALA A 163 -9.08 -15.52 -6.29
C ALA A 163 -8.36 -15.70 -7.64
N GLU A 164 -8.96 -16.48 -8.53
CA GLU A 164 -8.45 -16.70 -9.88
C GLU A 164 -8.40 -15.43 -10.74
N ASN A 165 -9.17 -14.39 -10.39
CA ASN A 165 -9.26 -13.16 -11.17
C ASN A 165 -8.67 -11.94 -10.44
N VAL A 166 -8.15 -12.12 -9.23
CA VAL A 166 -7.58 -11.01 -8.46
C VAL A 166 -6.07 -11.02 -8.63
N GLU A 167 -5.56 -9.96 -9.24
CA GLU A 167 -4.13 -9.74 -9.39
C GLU A 167 -3.70 -8.47 -8.67
N PHE A 168 -2.59 -8.55 -7.94
CA PHE A 168 -1.95 -7.40 -7.31
C PHE A 168 -0.63 -7.05 -8.01
N LEU A 169 -0.41 -5.76 -8.18
CA LEU A 169 0.83 -5.19 -8.67
C LEU A 169 1.55 -4.51 -7.50
N PRO A 170 2.79 -4.89 -7.18
CA PRO A 170 3.57 -4.21 -6.16
C PRO A 170 4.06 -2.85 -6.66
N ILE A 171 3.86 -1.81 -5.86
CA ILE A 171 4.37 -0.46 -6.08
C ILE A 171 5.48 -0.21 -5.07
N ALA A 172 6.71 -0.31 -5.51
CA ALA A 172 7.86 -0.16 -4.62
C ALA A 172 8.14 1.31 -4.31
N ASN A 173 8.21 2.14 -5.34
CA ASN A 173 8.51 3.57 -5.21
C ASN A 173 7.70 4.36 -6.23
N LEU A 174 7.24 5.54 -5.81
CA LEU A 174 6.64 6.52 -6.70
C LEU A 174 7.48 7.80 -6.71
N GLU A 175 7.48 8.50 -7.83
CA GLU A 175 8.17 9.79 -7.92
C GLU A 175 7.46 10.85 -7.06
N THR A 176 8.20 11.44 -6.15
CA THR A 176 7.76 12.50 -5.23
C THR A 176 8.71 13.69 -5.22
N GLY A 177 9.84 13.58 -5.91
CA GLY A 177 10.94 14.53 -5.83
C GLY A 177 11.94 14.24 -4.69
N TYR A 178 11.72 13.15 -3.95
CA TYR A 178 12.62 12.66 -2.91
C TYR A 178 13.31 11.36 -3.34
N GLU A 179 14.52 11.14 -2.88
CA GLU A 179 15.17 9.83 -2.98
C GLU A 179 14.44 8.86 -2.05
N PRO A 180 14.01 7.68 -2.51
CA PRO A 180 13.38 6.67 -1.64
C PRO A 180 14.33 6.24 -0.52
N TYR A 181 13.76 5.93 0.62
CA TYR A 181 14.52 5.55 1.81
C TYR A 181 14.94 4.09 1.77
#